data_90d40d6ba2640ba854d4e55c292ee2e4
#
_entry.id   90d40d6ba2640ba854d4e55c292ee2e4
#
_cell.length_a   1.000
_cell.length_b   1.000
_cell.length_c   1.000
_cell.angle_alpha   90.00
_cell.angle_beta   90.00
_cell.angle_gamma   90.00
#
_symmetry.space_group_name_H-M   'P 1'
#
loop_
_entity.id
_entity.type
_entity.pdbx_description
1 polymer ?
#
loop_
_entity_poly.entity_id
_entity_poly.type
_entity_poly.pdbx_seq_one_letter_code
_entity_poly.pdbx_strand_id
1 'polypeptide(L)'
;MNVKVKQKIPLKIKRMGINGEGIGFYKKTLVFVPGALKGEDIFCQITSVKKNFAEAKLLSVNKASKFRVTPMCDIYETCGGCQIMHLKYDKQLEFKTDLLQQALKKFSPEGFEQYDIRPTIGMQEPLYYRAKLQFQTRKFKGQVKAGLYAQNSHYLVELKDCLVQDPVIQAIANDLTDLLTYYQIPIADERKELGVRTMMVRRARKSGQVQIIVVTSRQININNLVQDLVTKHPEIVTVAVNKNTSRSSEIYGEQTQIIWGEEAILEGVLDYEFSLSPRAFYQLNPEQTEVLYSEAVKALDVSPEDHLIDAYCGVGTIGFAFANRVKSVRGMDIIPEAIEDAKYNAKRMGFENTHYEAGTAEEIIPRWYQEGYRANAVIVDPPRTGLGTKLIETLLQYAPEKMVYVSCNVSTLARDLVSLTKVYQVEYIQSVDMFPHTARTEAVVKLVKK
;
A
#
# COMPACT_ATOMS: atom_id res chain seq x y z
N MET A 1 -24.43 24.89 -10.68
CA MET A 1 -23.03 25.28 -10.40
C MET A 1 -22.65 26.48 -11.28
N ASN A 2 -21.76 27.34 -10.81
CA ASN A 2 -21.40 28.59 -11.49
C ASN A 2 -20.16 28.46 -12.40
N VAL A 3 -19.84 27.24 -12.88
CA VAL A 3 -18.71 26.95 -13.76
C VAL A 3 -19.13 26.02 -14.90
N LYS A 4 -18.42 26.13 -16.03
CA LYS A 4 -18.65 25.31 -17.23
C LYS A 4 -17.34 24.59 -17.64
N VAL A 5 -17.46 23.41 -18.25
CA VAL A 5 -16.31 22.67 -18.83
C VAL A 5 -15.59 23.56 -19.83
N LYS A 6 -14.25 23.49 -19.89
CA LYS A 6 -13.33 24.35 -20.65
C LYS A 6 -13.22 25.79 -20.16
N GLN A 7 -14.01 26.23 -19.18
CA GLN A 7 -13.87 27.57 -18.59
C GLN A 7 -12.51 27.69 -17.90
N LYS A 8 -11.81 28.78 -18.17
CA LYS A 8 -10.55 29.15 -17.49
C LYS A 8 -10.87 30.12 -16.36
N ILE A 9 -10.33 29.87 -15.17
CA ILE A 9 -10.61 30.65 -13.97
C ILE A 9 -9.35 30.89 -13.13
N PRO A 10 -9.21 32.07 -12.49
CA PRO A 10 -8.27 32.24 -11.40
C PRO A 10 -8.82 31.55 -10.15
N LEU A 11 -7.94 30.93 -9.34
CA LEU A 11 -8.34 30.23 -8.14
C LEU A 11 -7.28 30.34 -7.06
N LYS A 12 -7.70 30.61 -5.82
CA LYS A 12 -6.84 30.51 -4.65
C LYS A 12 -7.03 29.16 -3.96
N ILE A 13 -5.93 28.43 -3.77
CA ILE A 13 -5.94 27.13 -3.12
C ILE A 13 -5.97 27.31 -1.60
N LYS A 14 -7.01 26.77 -0.96
CA LYS A 14 -7.25 26.92 0.48
C LYS A 14 -6.70 25.75 1.30
N ARG A 15 -6.75 24.53 0.75
CA ARG A 15 -6.25 23.31 1.39
C ARG A 15 -5.87 22.27 0.33
N MET A 16 -5.28 21.16 0.76
CA MET A 16 -5.05 20.01 -0.09
C MET A 16 -6.04 18.89 0.26
N GLY A 17 -6.37 18.06 -0.72
CA GLY A 17 -7.28 16.93 -0.60
C GLY A 17 -6.55 15.61 -0.43
N ILE A 18 -7.34 14.55 -0.23
CA ILE A 18 -6.84 13.21 0.12
C ILE A 18 -5.98 12.55 -0.97
N ASN A 19 -6.07 13.02 -2.23
CA ASN A 19 -5.22 12.53 -3.31
C ASN A 19 -4.08 13.49 -3.65
N GLY A 20 -3.81 14.49 -2.80
CA GLY A 20 -2.77 15.50 -3.01
C GLY A 20 -3.17 16.66 -3.92
N GLU A 21 -4.42 16.72 -4.37
CA GLU A 21 -4.93 17.82 -5.17
C GLU A 21 -5.15 19.09 -4.35
N GLY A 22 -4.90 20.26 -4.94
CA GLY A 22 -5.28 21.54 -4.36
C GLY A 22 -6.80 21.77 -4.43
N ILE A 23 -7.37 22.33 -3.35
CA ILE A 23 -8.81 22.60 -3.23
C ILE A 23 -9.04 24.09 -3.04
N GLY A 24 -9.86 24.69 -3.92
CA GLY A 24 -10.30 26.07 -3.82
C GLY A 24 -11.80 26.23 -4.09
N PHE A 25 -12.27 27.47 -3.95
CA PHE A 25 -13.69 27.83 -4.21
C PHE A 25 -13.75 28.91 -5.26
N TYR A 26 -14.54 28.70 -6.30
CA TYR A 26 -14.87 29.67 -7.30
C TYR A 26 -16.39 29.92 -7.31
N LYS A 27 -16.85 31.12 -6.95
CA LYS A 27 -18.29 31.47 -6.87
C LYS A 27 -19.12 30.41 -6.14
N LYS A 28 -18.65 29.95 -4.96
CA LYS A 28 -19.23 28.90 -4.11
C LYS A 28 -19.11 27.47 -4.68
N THR A 29 -18.53 27.26 -5.86
CA THR A 29 -18.26 25.94 -6.41
C THR A 29 -16.91 25.42 -5.89
N LEU A 30 -16.89 24.23 -5.31
CA LEU A 30 -15.68 23.54 -4.89
C LEU A 30 -14.91 23.05 -6.14
N VAL A 31 -13.61 23.35 -6.23
CA VAL A 31 -12.79 23.00 -7.40
C VAL A 31 -11.54 22.25 -6.92
N PHE A 32 -11.31 21.07 -7.49
CA PHE A 32 -10.13 20.24 -7.27
C PHE A 32 -9.13 20.42 -8.41
N VAL A 33 -7.86 20.66 -8.07
CA VAL A 33 -6.81 20.96 -9.04
C VAL A 33 -5.55 20.16 -8.70
N PRO A 34 -5.33 19.01 -9.37
CA PRO A 34 -4.07 18.27 -9.23
C PRO A 34 -2.86 19.16 -9.52
N GLY A 35 -1.77 18.97 -8.77
CA GLY A 35 -0.53 19.72 -8.92
C GLY A 35 -0.51 21.12 -8.31
N ALA A 36 -1.62 21.59 -7.71
CA ALA A 36 -1.68 22.86 -7.00
C ALA A 36 -1.50 22.69 -5.49
N LEU A 37 -0.79 23.60 -4.82
CA LEU A 37 -0.48 23.55 -3.39
C LEU A 37 -1.29 24.58 -2.58
N LYS A 38 -1.53 24.26 -1.32
CA LYS A 38 -2.15 25.18 -0.35
C LYS A 38 -1.46 26.55 -0.33
N GLY A 39 -2.26 27.61 -0.42
CA GLY A 39 -1.80 29.00 -0.38
C GLY A 39 -1.47 29.60 -1.74
N GLU A 40 -1.44 28.80 -2.81
CA GLU A 40 -1.14 29.30 -4.16
C GLU A 40 -2.32 30.07 -4.77
N ASP A 41 -1.97 31.06 -5.58
CA ASP A 41 -2.88 31.70 -6.53
C ASP A 41 -2.54 31.14 -7.92
N ILE A 42 -3.53 30.50 -8.56
CA ILE A 42 -3.33 29.74 -9.79
C ILE A 42 -4.32 30.18 -10.88
N PHE A 43 -4.02 29.79 -12.11
CA PHE A 43 -4.96 29.81 -13.21
C PHE A 43 -5.20 28.37 -13.67
N CYS A 44 -6.47 27.97 -13.76
CA CYS A 44 -6.84 26.60 -14.10
C CYS A 44 -8.00 26.54 -15.09
N GLN A 45 -8.14 25.39 -15.77
CA GLN A 45 -9.22 25.13 -16.72
C GLN A 45 -10.10 24.00 -16.19
N ILE A 46 -11.40 24.23 -16.10
CA ILE A 46 -12.40 23.23 -15.71
C ILE A 46 -12.42 22.10 -16.74
N THR A 47 -12.20 20.87 -16.25
CA THR A 47 -12.20 19.64 -17.06
C THR A 47 -13.48 18.83 -16.87
N SER A 48 -14.08 18.87 -15.67
CA SER A 48 -15.28 18.13 -15.33
C SER A 48 -16.14 18.91 -14.34
N VAL A 49 -17.45 18.79 -14.45
CA VAL A 49 -18.43 19.39 -13.52
C VAL A 49 -19.33 18.27 -13.01
N LYS A 50 -19.32 18.05 -11.69
CA LYS A 50 -20.13 17.06 -10.96
C LYS A 50 -21.20 17.78 -10.13
N LYS A 51 -22.13 17.05 -9.52
CA LYS A 51 -23.23 17.60 -8.72
C LYS A 51 -22.77 18.59 -7.64
N ASN A 52 -21.66 18.32 -6.93
CA ASN A 52 -21.22 19.08 -5.75
C ASN A 52 -19.84 19.73 -5.92
N PHE A 53 -19.09 19.42 -6.98
CA PHE A 53 -17.73 19.93 -7.21
C PHE A 53 -17.39 19.98 -8.70
N ALA A 54 -16.29 20.63 -9.02
CA ALA A 54 -15.66 20.60 -10.33
C ALA A 54 -14.20 20.14 -10.22
N GLU A 55 -13.69 19.57 -11.29
CA GLU A 55 -12.29 19.23 -11.46
C GLU A 55 -11.66 20.16 -12.49
N ALA A 56 -10.41 20.54 -12.30
CA ALA A 56 -9.72 21.41 -13.20
C ALA A 56 -8.27 21.00 -13.42
N LYS A 57 -7.73 21.31 -14.60
CA LYS A 57 -6.32 21.18 -14.93
C LYS A 57 -5.59 22.48 -14.56
N LEU A 58 -4.48 22.39 -13.85
CA LEU A 58 -3.58 23.51 -13.60
C LEU A 58 -2.99 24.00 -14.93
N LEU A 59 -3.06 25.31 -15.18
CA LEU A 59 -2.46 25.95 -16.36
C LEU A 59 -1.21 26.73 -15.97
N SER A 60 -1.27 27.53 -14.89
CA SER A 60 -0.13 28.27 -14.36
C SER A 60 -0.27 28.52 -12.87
N VAL A 61 0.87 28.68 -12.21
CA VAL A 61 0.95 29.13 -10.81
C VAL A 61 1.38 30.60 -10.85
N ASN A 62 0.48 31.52 -10.49
CA ASN A 62 0.72 32.97 -10.52
C ASN A 62 1.48 33.44 -9.27
N LYS A 63 1.14 32.84 -8.12
CA LYS A 63 1.86 33.03 -6.86
C LYS A 63 2.12 31.67 -6.24
N ALA A 64 3.36 31.22 -6.31
CA ALA A 64 3.77 29.93 -5.81
C ALA A 64 3.84 29.90 -4.27
N SER A 65 3.60 28.73 -3.71
CA SER A 65 3.92 28.43 -2.32
C SER A 65 5.45 28.45 -2.14
N LYS A 66 5.93 29.01 -1.02
CA LYS A 66 7.36 28.95 -0.65
C LYS A 66 7.88 27.51 -0.43
N PHE A 67 6.96 26.57 -0.36
CA PHE A 67 7.25 25.14 -0.18
C PHE A 67 7.18 24.34 -1.48
N ARG A 68 6.85 24.99 -2.60
CA ARG A 68 6.92 24.34 -3.91
C ARG A 68 8.37 24.11 -4.30
N VAL A 69 8.66 22.91 -4.80
CA VAL A 69 9.95 22.55 -5.39
C VAL A 69 9.73 22.00 -6.80
N THR A 70 10.76 22.03 -7.63
CA THR A 70 10.75 21.31 -8.90
C THR A 70 10.86 19.81 -8.62
N PRO A 71 9.91 18.99 -9.11
CA PRO A 71 10.04 17.53 -8.99
C PRO A 71 11.33 17.02 -9.62
N MET A 72 12.00 16.09 -8.95
CA MET A 72 13.24 15.48 -9.47
C MET A 72 12.98 14.46 -10.60
N CYS A 73 11.74 14.02 -10.78
CA CYS A 73 11.34 13.02 -11.76
C CYS A 73 10.88 13.69 -13.06
N ASP A 74 11.56 13.42 -14.18
CA ASP A 74 11.26 14.03 -15.49
C ASP A 74 9.87 13.67 -16.02
N ILE A 75 9.32 12.53 -15.61
CA ILE A 75 8.00 12.05 -16.04
C ILE A 75 6.91 12.27 -14.97
N TYR A 76 7.19 13.09 -13.97
CA TYR A 76 6.27 13.33 -12.85
C TYR A 76 4.84 13.71 -13.29
N GLU A 77 4.73 14.61 -14.28
CA GLU A 77 3.42 15.09 -14.75
C GLU A 77 2.61 14.04 -15.53
N THR A 78 3.28 13.02 -16.07
CA THR A 78 2.64 12.01 -16.93
C THR A 78 2.43 10.67 -16.24
N CYS A 79 3.33 10.27 -15.34
CA CYS A 79 3.32 8.95 -14.70
C CYS A 79 2.14 8.77 -13.72
N GLY A 80 1.84 9.78 -12.90
CA GLY A 80 0.79 9.69 -11.87
C GLY A 80 1.12 8.78 -10.68
N GLY A 81 2.32 8.20 -10.62
CA GLY A 81 2.77 7.36 -9.50
C GLY A 81 3.00 8.13 -8.19
N CYS A 82 3.45 9.39 -8.33
CA CYS A 82 3.69 10.33 -7.23
C CYS A 82 2.76 11.54 -7.38
N GLN A 83 2.09 11.99 -6.31
CA GLN A 83 1.13 13.08 -6.36
C GLN A 83 1.64 14.39 -5.78
N ILE A 84 2.66 14.34 -4.89
CA ILE A 84 3.10 15.51 -4.10
C ILE A 84 4.62 15.71 -4.11
N MET A 85 5.37 15.17 -5.10
CA MET A 85 6.82 15.37 -5.23
C MET A 85 7.20 16.84 -5.47
N HIS A 86 6.27 17.67 -5.90
CA HIS A 86 6.42 19.12 -6.06
C HIS A 86 6.28 19.92 -4.74
N LEU A 87 6.07 19.23 -3.61
CA LEU A 87 6.05 19.79 -2.26
C LEU A 87 7.30 19.36 -1.49
N LYS A 88 7.97 20.28 -0.75
CA LYS A 88 9.10 19.94 0.12
C LYS A 88 8.75 18.77 1.04
N TYR A 89 9.70 17.87 1.29
CA TYR A 89 9.44 16.62 1.99
C TYR A 89 8.95 16.83 3.44
N ASP A 90 9.52 17.74 4.19
CA ASP A 90 9.04 18.11 5.52
C ASP A 90 7.56 18.55 5.50
N LYS A 91 7.15 19.25 4.43
CA LYS A 91 5.76 19.68 4.24
C LYS A 91 4.84 18.58 3.71
N GLN A 92 5.39 17.53 3.11
CA GLN A 92 4.63 16.32 2.81
C GLN A 92 4.22 15.62 4.11
N LEU A 93 5.10 15.57 5.13
CA LEU A 93 4.78 14.98 6.43
C LEU A 93 3.70 15.78 7.17
N GLU A 94 3.81 17.11 7.20
CA GLU A 94 2.76 17.99 7.75
C GLU A 94 1.41 17.79 7.02
N PHE A 95 1.44 17.68 5.69
CA PHE A 95 0.25 17.42 4.89
C PHE A 95 -0.40 16.08 5.26
N LYS A 96 0.38 15.02 5.48
CA LYS A 96 -0.12 13.70 5.88
C LYS A 96 -0.78 13.73 7.26
N THR A 97 -0.20 14.47 8.22
CA THR A 97 -0.83 14.73 9.51
C THR A 97 -2.15 15.50 9.35
N ASP A 98 -2.17 16.55 8.49
CA ASP A 98 -3.37 17.35 8.20
C ASP A 98 -4.48 16.52 7.55
N LEU A 99 -4.15 15.54 6.69
CA LEU A 99 -5.15 14.63 6.12
C LEU A 99 -5.88 13.82 7.19
N LEU A 100 -5.15 13.32 8.17
CA LEU A 100 -5.73 12.61 9.31
C LEU A 100 -6.65 13.52 10.12
N GLN A 101 -6.21 14.74 10.45
CA GLN A 101 -7.00 15.74 11.15
C GLN A 101 -8.27 16.11 10.38
N GLN A 102 -8.18 16.29 9.07
CA GLN A 102 -9.34 16.56 8.22
C GLN A 102 -10.35 15.40 8.23
N ALA A 103 -9.87 14.15 8.20
CA ALA A 103 -10.73 12.97 8.25
C ALA A 103 -11.45 12.88 9.61
N LEU A 104 -10.74 13.06 10.72
CA LEU A 104 -11.33 13.07 12.06
C LEU A 104 -12.38 14.17 12.20
N LYS A 105 -12.07 15.39 11.76
CA LYS A 105 -13.03 16.50 11.77
C LYS A 105 -14.27 16.22 10.91
N LYS A 106 -14.13 15.51 9.80
CA LYS A 106 -15.25 15.17 8.90
C LYS A 106 -16.20 14.15 9.51
N PHE A 107 -15.68 13.14 10.19
CA PHE A 107 -16.48 12.04 10.75
C PHE A 107 -16.83 12.24 12.23
N SER A 108 -16.07 13.09 12.93
CA SER A 108 -16.28 13.50 14.33
C SER A 108 -16.50 12.31 15.28
N PRO A 109 -15.57 11.33 15.38
CA PRO A 109 -15.68 10.30 16.39
C PRO A 109 -15.64 10.92 17.81
N GLU A 110 -16.20 10.25 18.80
CA GLU A 110 -16.31 10.76 20.17
C GLU A 110 -14.93 11.18 20.73
N GLY A 111 -14.82 12.39 21.23
CA GLY A 111 -13.59 12.93 21.84
C GLY A 111 -12.46 13.28 20.84
N PHE A 112 -12.70 13.28 19.55
CA PHE A 112 -11.65 13.46 18.53
C PHE A 112 -10.85 14.77 18.67
N GLU A 113 -11.40 15.81 19.26
CA GLU A 113 -10.72 17.07 19.50
C GLU A 113 -9.58 16.97 20.54
N GLN A 114 -9.60 15.91 21.37
CA GLN A 114 -8.64 15.66 22.43
C GLN A 114 -7.62 14.56 22.09
N TYR A 115 -7.70 13.95 20.89
CA TYR A 115 -6.76 12.91 20.53
C TYR A 115 -5.34 13.46 20.40
N ASP A 116 -4.36 12.74 20.99
CA ASP A 116 -2.94 13.00 20.76
C ASP A 116 -2.56 12.56 19.35
N ILE A 117 -2.66 13.50 18.39
CA ILE A 117 -2.27 13.28 16.99
C ILE A 117 -0.82 13.69 16.83
N ARG A 118 0.04 12.70 16.73
CA ARG A 118 1.48 12.88 16.64
C ARG A 118 1.91 13.23 15.21
N PRO A 119 3.02 14.00 15.04
CA PRO A 119 3.58 14.30 13.72
C PRO A 119 3.88 13.01 12.94
N THR A 120 3.68 13.05 11.62
CA THR A 120 3.98 11.90 10.75
C THR A 120 5.47 11.57 10.78
N ILE A 121 5.81 10.31 11.07
CA ILE A 121 7.19 9.82 11.00
C ILE A 121 7.55 9.65 9.53
N GLY A 122 8.60 10.36 9.08
CA GLY A 122 9.11 10.30 7.71
C GLY A 122 10.33 9.40 7.57
N MET A 123 10.85 9.33 6.34
CA MET A 123 12.13 8.68 6.01
C MET A 123 13.26 9.71 6.03
N GLN A 124 14.46 9.25 6.35
CA GLN A 124 15.67 10.06 6.19
C GLN A 124 15.98 10.25 4.71
N GLU A 125 15.93 9.17 3.93
CA GLU A 125 16.11 9.15 2.48
C GLU A 125 14.82 8.72 1.79
N PRO A 126 13.96 9.67 1.35
CA PRO A 126 12.63 9.35 0.84
C PRO A 126 12.60 8.89 -0.63
N LEU A 127 13.73 8.39 -1.14
CA LEU A 127 13.89 7.85 -2.49
C LEU A 127 14.25 6.36 -2.43
N TYR A 128 14.08 5.65 -3.54
CA TYR A 128 14.50 4.25 -3.75
C TYR A 128 13.99 3.26 -2.68
N TYR A 129 12.87 3.60 -2.06
CA TYR A 129 12.32 2.86 -0.94
C TYR A 129 11.46 1.65 -1.34
N ARG A 130 10.94 1.63 -2.58
CA ARG A 130 10.03 0.56 -3.01
C ARG A 130 10.79 -0.70 -3.38
N ALA A 131 10.65 -1.73 -2.55
CA ALA A 131 11.28 -3.03 -2.74
C ALA A 131 10.50 -3.98 -3.67
N LYS A 132 9.38 -3.53 -4.23
CA LYS A 132 8.59 -4.29 -5.21
C LYS A 132 8.06 -3.38 -6.30
N LEU A 133 8.34 -3.68 -7.55
CA LEU A 133 7.69 -3.10 -8.71
C LEU A 133 6.70 -4.08 -9.34
N GLN A 134 5.73 -3.53 -10.02
CA GLN A 134 4.73 -4.28 -10.76
C GLN A 134 4.36 -3.47 -12.00
N PHE A 135 4.95 -3.85 -13.14
CA PHE A 135 4.81 -3.13 -14.39
C PHE A 135 3.93 -3.88 -15.37
N GLN A 136 3.06 -3.16 -16.02
CA GLN A 136 2.32 -3.63 -17.19
C GLN A 136 3.26 -3.65 -18.38
N THR A 137 3.06 -4.61 -19.29
CA THR A 137 3.84 -4.72 -20.53
C THR A 137 2.98 -4.40 -21.75
N ARG A 138 3.57 -3.76 -22.76
CA ARG A 138 2.96 -3.49 -24.07
C ARG A 138 4.01 -3.61 -25.15
N LYS A 139 3.59 -4.03 -26.35
CA LYS A 139 4.44 -4.03 -27.54
C LYS A 139 4.21 -2.77 -28.35
N PHE A 140 5.25 -2.02 -28.62
CA PHE A 140 5.20 -0.80 -29.42
C PHE A 140 6.30 -0.82 -30.49
N LYS A 141 5.93 -0.77 -31.79
CA LYS A 141 6.86 -0.81 -32.92
C LYS A 141 7.90 -1.95 -32.85
N GLY A 142 7.46 -3.14 -32.43
CA GLY A 142 8.31 -4.33 -32.32
C GLY A 142 9.05 -4.47 -30.98
N GLN A 143 9.15 -3.42 -30.17
CA GLN A 143 9.81 -3.42 -28.86
C GLN A 143 8.80 -3.59 -27.73
N VAL A 144 9.18 -4.31 -26.68
CA VAL A 144 8.42 -4.39 -25.45
C VAL A 144 8.72 -3.15 -24.59
N LYS A 145 7.69 -2.58 -23.99
CA LYS A 145 7.78 -1.50 -23.00
C LYS A 145 7.10 -1.93 -21.73
N ALA A 146 7.68 -1.56 -20.59
CA ALA A 146 7.14 -1.85 -19.27
C ALA A 146 6.98 -0.57 -18.44
N GLY A 147 5.94 -0.52 -17.59
CA GLY A 147 5.69 0.64 -16.77
C GLY A 147 4.30 0.65 -16.15
N LEU A 148 3.81 1.85 -15.85
CA LEU A 148 2.50 2.08 -15.24
C LEU A 148 1.55 2.75 -16.23
N TYR A 149 0.25 2.56 -16.01
CA TYR A 149 -0.73 3.38 -16.73
C TYR A 149 -0.77 4.80 -16.17
N ALA A 150 -0.82 5.78 -17.06
CA ALA A 150 -1.10 7.16 -16.69
C ALA A 150 -2.44 7.25 -15.96
N GLN A 151 -2.56 8.21 -15.06
CA GLN A 151 -3.73 8.34 -14.19
C GLN A 151 -5.03 8.42 -15.02
N ASN A 152 -6.01 7.60 -14.64
CA ASN A 152 -7.33 7.51 -15.30
C ASN A 152 -7.25 7.17 -16.81
N SER A 153 -6.24 6.43 -17.25
CA SER A 153 -6.07 6.04 -18.64
C SER A 153 -5.50 4.63 -18.78
N HIS A 154 -5.53 4.10 -20.03
CA HIS A 154 -4.82 2.88 -20.41
C HIS A 154 -3.51 3.18 -21.19
N TYR A 155 -3.09 4.44 -21.19
CA TYR A 155 -1.82 4.83 -21.80
C TYR A 155 -0.66 4.39 -20.91
N LEU A 156 0.20 3.52 -21.42
CA LEU A 156 1.38 3.04 -20.71
C LEU A 156 2.47 4.11 -20.70
N VAL A 157 2.86 4.54 -19.52
CA VAL A 157 4.06 5.36 -19.29
C VAL A 157 5.22 4.40 -19.02
N GLU A 158 6.19 4.37 -19.94
CA GLU A 158 7.40 3.56 -19.79
C GLU A 158 8.23 4.05 -18.62
N LEU A 159 8.68 3.13 -17.78
CA LEU A 159 9.47 3.42 -16.57
C LEU A 159 10.83 2.71 -16.65
N LYS A 160 11.85 3.44 -17.12
CA LYS A 160 13.24 2.96 -17.17
C LYS A 160 14.09 3.45 -16.02
N ASP A 161 13.71 4.58 -15.44
CA ASP A 161 14.37 5.17 -14.29
C ASP A 161 13.30 5.78 -13.37
N CYS A 162 13.11 5.18 -12.22
CA CYS A 162 12.10 5.59 -11.27
C CYS A 162 12.72 5.84 -9.89
N LEU A 163 12.75 7.10 -9.49
CA LEU A 163 13.40 7.54 -8.24
C LEU A 163 12.80 6.97 -6.95
N VAL A 164 11.64 6.32 -7.00
CA VAL A 164 11.05 5.67 -5.82
C VAL A 164 11.23 4.15 -5.82
N GLN A 165 11.60 3.53 -6.96
CA GLN A 165 11.89 2.11 -7.03
C GLN A 165 13.32 1.80 -6.57
N ASP A 166 13.54 0.67 -5.93
CA ASP A 166 14.88 0.17 -5.65
C ASP A 166 15.66 0.01 -6.96
N PRO A 167 16.91 0.53 -7.06
CA PRO A 167 17.67 0.50 -8.32
C PRO A 167 17.94 -0.89 -8.86
N VAL A 168 18.11 -1.89 -7.99
CA VAL A 168 18.35 -3.29 -8.41
C VAL A 168 17.14 -3.85 -9.13
N ILE A 169 15.94 -3.73 -8.54
CA ILE A 169 14.73 -4.25 -9.19
C ILE A 169 14.39 -3.45 -10.45
N GLN A 170 14.74 -2.17 -10.52
CA GLN A 170 14.55 -1.36 -11.73
C GLN A 170 15.48 -1.85 -12.85
N ALA A 171 16.76 -2.11 -12.57
CA ALA A 171 17.71 -2.65 -13.54
C ALA A 171 17.25 -4.02 -14.07
N ILE A 172 16.86 -4.93 -13.18
CA ILE A 172 16.33 -6.25 -13.55
C ILE A 172 15.07 -6.13 -14.43
N ALA A 173 14.15 -5.21 -14.11
CA ALA A 173 12.94 -5.00 -14.91
C ALA A 173 13.27 -4.46 -16.31
N ASN A 174 14.28 -3.60 -16.44
CA ASN A 174 14.75 -3.10 -17.73
C ASN A 174 15.33 -4.26 -18.56
N ASP A 175 16.24 -5.04 -18.00
CA ASP A 175 16.83 -6.18 -18.69
C ASP A 175 15.79 -7.25 -19.06
N LEU A 176 14.85 -7.56 -18.16
CA LEU A 176 13.74 -8.46 -18.48
C LEU A 176 12.91 -7.92 -19.65
N THR A 177 12.67 -6.61 -19.72
CA THR A 177 11.93 -5.96 -20.83
C THR A 177 12.69 -6.09 -22.14
N ASP A 178 14.01 -5.90 -22.14
CA ASP A 178 14.87 -6.03 -23.30
C ASP A 178 14.96 -7.49 -23.76
N LEU A 179 15.08 -8.44 -22.85
CA LEU A 179 15.07 -9.87 -23.16
C LEU A 179 13.71 -10.34 -23.70
N LEU A 180 12.58 -9.83 -23.20
CA LEU A 180 11.26 -10.10 -23.77
C LEU A 180 11.19 -9.64 -25.25
N THR A 181 11.86 -8.55 -25.58
CA THR A 181 11.98 -8.07 -26.97
C THR A 181 12.90 -8.95 -27.79
N TYR A 182 14.09 -9.27 -27.28
CA TYR A 182 15.10 -10.08 -27.97
C TYR A 182 14.59 -11.48 -28.32
N TYR A 183 13.97 -12.18 -27.33
CA TYR A 183 13.37 -13.49 -27.53
C TYR A 183 12.00 -13.45 -28.22
N GLN A 184 11.52 -12.29 -28.63
CA GLN A 184 10.23 -12.09 -29.29
C GLN A 184 9.06 -12.73 -28.52
N ILE A 185 9.11 -12.68 -27.19
CA ILE A 185 8.07 -13.25 -26.34
C ILE A 185 6.73 -12.55 -26.60
N PRO A 186 5.63 -13.31 -26.78
CA PRO A 186 4.32 -12.73 -26.99
C PRO A 186 3.87 -11.86 -25.80
N ILE A 187 3.39 -10.65 -26.12
CA ILE A 187 2.89 -9.67 -25.14
C ILE A 187 1.39 -9.51 -25.33
N ALA A 188 0.65 -9.58 -24.23
CA ALA A 188 -0.80 -9.38 -24.26
C ALA A 188 -1.15 -7.93 -24.62
N ASP A 189 -2.15 -7.75 -25.46
CA ASP A 189 -2.67 -6.44 -25.83
C ASP A 189 -4.21 -6.38 -25.78
N GLU A 190 -4.76 -5.20 -26.02
CA GLU A 190 -6.21 -4.97 -26.08
C GLU A 190 -6.85 -5.60 -27.33
N ARG A 191 -6.07 -5.94 -28.36
CA ARG A 191 -6.49 -6.52 -29.64
C ARG A 191 -6.61 -8.04 -29.62
N LYS A 192 -6.52 -8.67 -28.42
CA LYS A 192 -6.61 -10.11 -28.17
C LYS A 192 -5.31 -10.91 -28.39
N GLU A 193 -4.16 -10.29 -28.59
CA GLU A 193 -2.91 -11.04 -28.48
C GLU A 193 -2.75 -11.55 -27.04
N LEU A 194 -2.49 -12.86 -26.91
CA LEU A 194 -2.25 -13.51 -25.62
C LEU A 194 -0.75 -13.59 -25.38
N GLY A 195 -0.32 -13.31 -24.17
CA GLY A 195 1.09 -13.31 -23.82
C GLY A 195 1.34 -12.74 -22.43
N VAL A 196 2.54 -12.19 -22.23
CA VAL A 196 2.89 -11.52 -20.97
C VAL A 196 2.05 -10.25 -20.79
N ARG A 197 1.46 -10.09 -19.61
CA ARG A 197 0.61 -8.96 -19.22
C ARG A 197 1.33 -8.03 -18.26
N THR A 198 2.00 -8.63 -17.28
CA THR A 198 2.58 -7.92 -16.14
C THR A 198 3.86 -8.61 -15.73
N MET A 199 4.84 -7.85 -15.32
CA MET A 199 6.00 -8.34 -14.59
C MET A 199 5.98 -7.79 -13.17
N MET A 200 6.34 -8.62 -12.21
CA MET A 200 6.60 -8.23 -10.84
C MET A 200 8.04 -8.60 -10.49
N VAL A 201 8.78 -7.65 -9.95
CA VAL A 201 10.11 -7.88 -9.39
C VAL A 201 10.11 -7.39 -7.95
N ARG A 202 10.50 -8.25 -7.02
CA ARG A 202 10.59 -7.95 -5.59
C ARG A 202 11.97 -8.27 -5.08
N ARG A 203 12.53 -7.38 -4.26
CA ARG A 203 13.78 -7.59 -3.56
C ARG A 203 13.54 -7.64 -2.07
N ALA A 204 14.01 -8.68 -1.43
CA ALA A 204 14.13 -8.74 0.01
C ALA A 204 15.31 -7.86 0.46
N ARG A 205 15.05 -6.89 1.33
CA ARG A 205 16.06 -5.89 1.71
C ARG A 205 17.18 -6.46 2.57
N LYS A 206 16.83 -7.35 3.52
CA LYS A 206 17.83 -7.94 4.44
C LYS A 206 18.70 -9.00 3.75
N SER A 207 18.11 -9.91 3.00
CA SER A 207 18.86 -10.97 2.30
C SER A 207 19.46 -10.52 0.96
N GLY A 208 18.92 -9.47 0.35
CA GLY A 208 19.26 -9.05 -1.00
C GLY A 208 18.66 -9.90 -2.12
N GLN A 209 17.98 -11.00 -1.77
CA GLN A 209 17.37 -11.94 -2.72
C GLN A 209 16.27 -11.28 -3.56
N VAL A 210 16.23 -11.64 -4.84
CA VAL A 210 15.22 -11.12 -5.77
C VAL A 210 14.32 -12.26 -6.27
N GLN A 211 13.02 -11.96 -6.32
CA GLN A 211 11.98 -12.82 -6.86
C GLN A 211 11.27 -12.12 -8.02
N ILE A 212 11.07 -12.87 -9.11
CA ILE A 212 10.37 -12.41 -10.31
C ILE A 212 9.11 -13.23 -10.51
N ILE A 213 8.01 -12.56 -10.88
CA ILE A 213 6.80 -13.20 -11.37
C ILE A 213 6.43 -12.61 -12.72
N VAL A 214 6.36 -13.47 -13.73
CA VAL A 214 5.83 -13.11 -15.06
C VAL A 214 4.38 -13.55 -15.13
N VAL A 215 3.46 -12.62 -15.23
CA VAL A 215 2.03 -12.90 -15.38
C VAL A 215 1.67 -12.97 -16.85
N THR A 216 1.09 -14.07 -17.26
CA THR A 216 0.78 -14.34 -18.67
C THR A 216 -0.65 -14.82 -18.87
N SER A 217 -1.29 -14.48 -19.99
CA SER A 217 -2.64 -14.92 -20.35
C SER A 217 -2.66 -16.24 -21.12
N ARG A 218 -1.50 -16.81 -21.46
CA ARG A 218 -1.34 -18.12 -22.10
C ARG A 218 -0.09 -18.82 -21.60
N GLN A 219 0.06 -20.10 -21.88
CA GLN A 219 1.32 -20.79 -21.64
C GLN A 219 2.42 -20.24 -22.56
N ILE A 220 3.56 -19.95 -21.98
CA ILE A 220 4.76 -19.45 -22.68
C ILE A 220 5.99 -20.22 -22.20
N ASN A 221 6.97 -20.36 -23.06
CA ASN A 221 8.29 -20.86 -22.69
C ASN A 221 9.27 -19.68 -22.67
N ILE A 222 9.84 -19.39 -21.52
CA ILE A 222 10.81 -18.33 -21.30
C ILE A 222 12.12 -18.85 -20.68
N ASN A 223 12.41 -20.16 -20.76
CA ASN A 223 13.56 -20.77 -20.09
C ASN A 223 14.89 -20.13 -20.52
N ASN A 224 15.13 -19.93 -21.82
CA ASN A 224 16.36 -19.31 -22.31
C ASN A 224 16.49 -17.85 -21.81
N LEU A 225 15.39 -17.09 -21.84
CA LEU A 225 15.34 -15.74 -21.30
C LEU A 225 15.68 -15.72 -19.82
N VAL A 226 15.12 -16.64 -19.04
CA VAL A 226 15.41 -16.77 -17.61
C VAL A 226 16.87 -17.10 -17.38
N GLN A 227 17.45 -18.02 -18.15
CA GLN A 227 18.86 -18.40 -18.03
C GLN A 227 19.79 -17.20 -18.27
N ASP A 228 19.53 -16.38 -19.29
CA ASP A 228 20.31 -15.18 -19.54
C ASP A 228 20.15 -14.13 -18.42
N LEU A 229 18.91 -13.95 -17.96
CA LEU A 229 18.59 -12.98 -16.91
C LEU A 229 19.27 -13.33 -15.57
N VAL A 230 19.19 -14.60 -15.14
CA VAL A 230 19.80 -15.05 -13.87
C VAL A 230 21.32 -15.09 -13.93
N THR A 231 21.88 -15.32 -15.11
CA THR A 231 23.34 -15.24 -15.34
C THR A 231 23.84 -13.80 -15.14
N LYS A 232 23.06 -12.82 -15.58
CA LYS A 232 23.38 -11.40 -15.44
C LYS A 232 23.11 -10.88 -14.03
N HIS A 233 22.11 -11.43 -13.34
CA HIS A 233 21.61 -10.99 -12.04
C HIS A 233 21.60 -12.15 -11.04
N PRO A 234 22.74 -12.50 -10.43
CA PRO A 234 22.86 -13.65 -9.52
C PRO A 234 22.05 -13.47 -8.23
N GLU A 235 21.61 -12.27 -7.89
CA GLU A 235 20.70 -12.00 -6.78
C GLU A 235 19.28 -12.52 -7.02
N ILE A 236 18.92 -12.89 -8.25
CA ILE A 236 17.63 -13.53 -8.54
C ILE A 236 17.71 -14.99 -8.04
N VAL A 237 16.87 -15.32 -7.08
CA VAL A 237 16.79 -16.67 -6.51
C VAL A 237 15.49 -17.40 -6.85
N THR A 238 14.47 -16.68 -7.33
CA THR A 238 13.16 -17.26 -7.70
C THR A 238 12.64 -16.62 -8.98
N VAL A 239 12.25 -17.44 -9.95
CA VAL A 239 11.45 -16.99 -11.09
C VAL A 239 10.20 -17.85 -11.22
N ALA A 240 9.05 -17.20 -11.20
CA ALA A 240 7.74 -17.84 -11.32
C ALA A 240 6.97 -17.33 -12.54
N VAL A 241 6.14 -18.18 -13.11
CA VAL A 241 5.11 -17.82 -14.09
C VAL A 241 3.74 -17.99 -13.46
N ASN A 242 2.93 -16.93 -13.50
CA ASN A 242 1.53 -16.99 -13.08
C ASN A 242 0.63 -16.89 -14.31
N LYS A 243 -0.28 -17.86 -14.45
CA LYS A 243 -1.25 -17.90 -15.55
C LYS A 243 -2.53 -17.20 -15.14
N ASN A 244 -2.81 -16.03 -15.74
CA ASN A 244 -4.05 -15.30 -15.56
C ASN A 244 -4.76 -15.09 -16.90
N THR A 245 -5.78 -15.87 -17.17
CA THR A 245 -6.64 -15.78 -18.37
C THR A 245 -7.86 -14.86 -18.17
N SER A 246 -8.07 -14.39 -16.93
CA SER A 246 -9.19 -13.50 -16.60
C SER A 246 -9.03 -12.12 -17.27
N ARG A 247 -10.16 -11.49 -17.58
CA ARG A 247 -10.24 -10.08 -18.01
C ARG A 247 -10.53 -9.13 -16.85
N SER A 248 -10.55 -9.64 -15.61
CA SER A 248 -10.73 -8.83 -14.42
C SER A 248 -9.52 -7.92 -14.18
N SER A 249 -9.63 -7.00 -13.23
CA SER A 249 -8.54 -6.17 -12.74
C SER A 249 -7.56 -6.92 -11.83
N GLU A 250 -7.83 -8.18 -11.51
CA GLU A 250 -6.93 -9.04 -10.74
C GLU A 250 -5.66 -9.32 -11.52
N ILE A 251 -4.55 -9.22 -10.84
CA ILE A 251 -3.23 -9.36 -11.45
C ILE A 251 -2.87 -10.82 -11.59
N TYR A 252 -3.05 -11.59 -10.52
CA TYR A 252 -2.71 -13.00 -10.48
C TYR A 252 -3.92 -13.87 -10.82
N GLY A 253 -3.67 -14.94 -11.58
CA GLY A 253 -4.57 -16.07 -11.70
C GLY A 253 -4.29 -17.09 -10.60
N GLU A 254 -5.04 -18.18 -10.60
CA GLU A 254 -4.96 -19.22 -9.56
C GLU A 254 -3.64 -20.01 -9.62
N GLN A 255 -3.08 -20.22 -10.83
CA GLN A 255 -1.93 -21.10 -11.03
C GLN A 255 -0.64 -20.30 -11.09
N THR A 256 0.26 -20.58 -10.16
CA THR A 256 1.64 -20.07 -10.14
C THR A 256 2.60 -21.25 -10.17
N GLN A 257 3.56 -21.23 -11.08
CA GLN A 257 4.57 -22.26 -11.23
C GLN A 257 5.96 -21.64 -11.10
N ILE A 258 6.79 -22.19 -10.22
CA ILE A 258 8.22 -21.89 -10.17
C ILE A 258 8.86 -22.54 -11.40
N ILE A 259 9.58 -21.78 -12.18
CA ILE A 259 10.27 -22.24 -13.38
C ILE A 259 11.79 -22.20 -13.23
N TRP A 260 12.29 -21.54 -12.19
CA TRP A 260 13.70 -21.50 -11.86
C TRP A 260 13.90 -21.12 -10.38
N GLY A 261 14.85 -21.78 -9.73
CA GLY A 261 15.36 -21.46 -8.40
C GLY A 261 14.46 -21.90 -7.24
N GLU A 262 14.50 -21.12 -6.17
CA GLU A 262 13.85 -21.41 -4.89
C GLU A 262 12.35 -21.14 -4.92
N GLU A 263 11.61 -21.80 -4.02
CA GLU A 263 10.15 -21.60 -3.91
C GLU A 263 9.77 -20.24 -3.32
N ALA A 264 10.66 -19.60 -2.57
CA ALA A 264 10.42 -18.36 -1.85
C ALA A 264 11.71 -17.56 -1.66
N ILE A 265 11.58 -16.28 -1.33
CA ILE A 265 12.68 -15.43 -0.85
C ILE A 265 12.59 -15.25 0.67
N LEU A 266 13.74 -14.91 1.28
CA LEU A 266 13.82 -14.62 2.71
C LEU A 266 13.87 -13.12 2.93
N GLU A 267 12.83 -12.56 3.54
CA GLU A 267 12.76 -11.15 3.94
C GLU A 267 12.82 -11.03 5.46
N GLY A 268 13.31 -9.90 5.95
CA GLY A 268 13.37 -9.63 7.38
C GLY A 268 12.64 -8.36 7.77
N VAL A 269 11.97 -8.40 8.91
CA VAL A 269 11.41 -7.22 9.58
C VAL A 269 11.61 -7.35 11.08
N LEU A 270 12.01 -6.27 11.73
CA LEU A 270 12.46 -6.31 13.11
C LEU A 270 13.53 -7.40 13.30
N ASP A 271 13.36 -8.29 14.26
CA ASP A 271 14.30 -9.38 14.55
C ASP A 271 13.91 -10.72 13.88
N TYR A 272 12.93 -10.71 12.98
CA TYR A 272 12.36 -11.91 12.37
C TYR A 272 12.65 -11.99 10.89
N GLU A 273 12.84 -13.22 10.39
CA GLU A 273 13.03 -13.53 8.99
C GLU A 273 11.90 -14.41 8.48
N PHE A 274 11.27 -13.98 7.39
CA PHE A 274 10.12 -14.62 6.77
C PHE A 274 10.47 -15.23 5.43
N SER A 275 9.90 -16.39 5.16
CA SER A 275 9.79 -16.94 3.83
C SER A 275 8.58 -16.32 3.13
N LEU A 276 8.79 -15.76 1.95
CA LEU A 276 7.76 -15.11 1.14
C LEU A 276 7.60 -15.84 -0.19
N SER A 277 6.52 -16.59 -0.33
CA SER A 277 6.13 -17.21 -1.60
C SER A 277 5.80 -16.16 -2.68
N PRO A 278 5.77 -16.51 -3.97
CA PRO A 278 5.55 -15.53 -5.04
C PRO A 278 4.29 -14.68 -4.88
N ARG A 279 3.19 -15.24 -4.38
CA ARG A 279 1.92 -14.53 -4.20
C ARG A 279 1.76 -13.87 -2.84
N ALA A 280 2.69 -14.14 -1.90
CA ALA A 280 2.63 -13.55 -0.57
C ALA A 280 2.62 -12.02 -0.63
N PHE A 281 1.70 -11.41 0.13
CA PHE A 281 1.73 -9.98 0.35
C PHE A 281 2.86 -9.62 1.32
N TYR A 282 3.57 -8.55 1.02
CA TYR A 282 4.49 -7.88 1.92
C TYR A 282 4.52 -6.39 1.59
N GLN A 283 4.79 -5.57 2.58
CA GLN A 283 4.82 -4.12 2.46
C GLN A 283 5.87 -3.66 1.43
N LEU A 284 5.57 -2.56 0.73
CA LEU A 284 6.41 -2.07 -0.39
C LEU A 284 7.65 -1.30 0.06
N ASN A 285 7.65 -0.80 1.29
CA ASN A 285 8.73 -0.02 1.89
C ASN A 285 9.21 -0.74 3.17
N PRO A 286 10.20 -1.63 3.09
CA PRO A 286 10.66 -2.41 4.23
C PRO A 286 11.17 -1.55 5.40
N GLU A 287 11.86 -0.45 5.13
CA GLU A 287 12.37 0.47 6.16
C GLU A 287 11.23 1.08 6.98
N GLN A 288 10.23 1.63 6.33
CA GLN A 288 9.06 2.18 7.03
C GLN A 288 8.12 1.10 7.59
N THR A 289 8.20 -0.11 7.09
CA THR A 289 7.49 -1.25 7.70
C THR A 289 8.03 -1.55 9.09
N GLU A 290 9.34 -1.51 9.28
CA GLU A 290 9.95 -1.65 10.61
C GLU A 290 9.49 -0.54 11.57
N VAL A 291 9.40 0.70 11.08
CA VAL A 291 8.87 1.83 11.87
C VAL A 291 7.39 1.62 12.22
N LEU A 292 6.56 1.27 11.23
CA LEU A 292 5.13 1.05 11.42
C LEU A 292 4.86 -0.08 12.43
N TYR A 293 5.56 -1.20 12.30
CA TYR A 293 5.40 -2.34 13.19
C TYR A 293 5.98 -2.07 14.58
N SER A 294 7.08 -1.34 14.69
CA SER A 294 7.61 -0.87 15.97
C SER A 294 6.60 0.01 16.71
N GLU A 295 5.94 0.92 15.99
CA GLU A 295 4.88 1.77 16.58
C GLU A 295 3.65 0.94 16.97
N ALA A 296 3.26 -0.08 16.19
CA ALA A 296 2.18 -0.99 16.53
C ALA A 296 2.50 -1.80 17.80
N VAL A 297 3.74 -2.31 17.90
CA VAL A 297 4.21 -3.04 19.11
C VAL A 297 4.17 -2.14 20.36
N LYS A 298 4.68 -0.92 20.26
CA LYS A 298 4.62 0.06 21.36
C LYS A 298 3.18 0.42 21.73
N ALA A 299 2.30 0.57 20.74
CA ALA A 299 0.90 0.95 20.97
C ALA A 299 0.12 -0.13 21.69
N LEU A 300 0.31 -1.41 21.32
CA LEU A 300 -0.45 -2.50 21.94
C LEU A 300 -0.06 -2.76 23.39
N ASP A 301 1.21 -2.49 23.77
CA ASP A 301 1.70 -2.53 25.14
C ASP A 301 1.30 -3.84 25.88
N VAL A 302 1.70 -4.96 25.29
CA VAL A 302 1.32 -6.31 25.77
C VAL A 302 2.17 -6.80 26.92
N SER A 303 1.62 -7.74 27.67
CA SER A 303 2.28 -8.50 28.75
C SER A 303 2.41 -9.99 28.37
N PRO A 304 3.29 -10.76 29.06
CA PRO A 304 3.44 -12.20 28.84
C PRO A 304 2.17 -13.03 29.08
N GLU A 305 1.19 -12.51 29.80
CA GLU A 305 -0.07 -13.18 30.07
C GLU A 305 -1.15 -12.89 29.02
N ASP A 306 -0.90 -11.95 28.10
CA ASP A 306 -1.88 -11.53 27.12
C ASP A 306 -2.12 -12.61 26.04
N HIS A 307 -3.36 -12.70 25.61
CA HIS A 307 -3.79 -13.48 24.46
C HIS A 307 -4.12 -12.51 23.31
N LEU A 308 -3.36 -12.58 22.23
CA LEU A 308 -3.46 -11.67 21.10
C LEU A 308 -4.27 -12.29 19.95
N ILE A 309 -5.15 -11.49 19.34
CA ILE A 309 -5.72 -11.74 18.02
C ILE A 309 -5.03 -10.81 17.00
N ASP A 310 -4.50 -11.38 15.92
CA ASP A 310 -4.00 -10.69 14.74
C ASP A 310 -5.00 -10.87 13.58
N ALA A 311 -5.87 -9.89 13.40
CA ALA A 311 -6.87 -9.92 12.33
C ALA A 311 -6.32 -9.26 11.05
N TYR A 312 -6.52 -9.93 9.92
CA TYR A 312 -5.85 -9.66 8.64
C TYR A 312 -4.35 -9.95 8.67
N CYS A 313 -3.95 -11.06 9.28
CA CYS A 313 -2.57 -11.36 9.61
C CYS A 313 -1.65 -11.56 8.38
N GLY A 314 -2.21 -11.82 7.18
CA GLY A 314 -1.42 -12.17 6.00
C GLY A 314 -0.52 -13.37 6.29
N VAL A 315 0.79 -13.23 6.02
CA VAL A 315 1.81 -14.24 6.30
C VAL A 315 2.30 -14.21 7.77
N GLY A 316 1.57 -13.51 8.66
CA GLY A 316 1.83 -13.47 10.11
C GLY A 316 2.82 -12.38 10.57
N THR A 317 3.23 -11.47 9.67
CA THR A 317 4.35 -10.54 9.93
C THR A 317 4.18 -9.66 11.17
N ILE A 318 2.97 -9.15 11.45
CA ILE A 318 2.73 -8.33 12.64
C ILE A 318 2.60 -9.24 13.87
N GLY A 319 1.85 -10.34 13.80
CA GLY A 319 1.65 -11.28 14.89
C GLY A 319 2.95 -11.85 15.46
N PHE A 320 3.92 -12.14 14.58
CA PHE A 320 5.23 -12.65 15.03
C PHE A 320 6.02 -11.64 15.86
N ALA A 321 5.86 -10.33 15.63
CA ALA A 321 6.49 -9.31 16.47
C ALA A 321 6.05 -9.37 17.95
N PHE A 322 4.93 -10.06 18.21
CA PHE A 322 4.38 -10.27 19.55
C PHE A 322 4.59 -11.68 20.09
N ALA A 323 4.93 -12.68 19.26
CA ALA A 323 4.93 -14.09 19.66
C ALA A 323 5.78 -14.38 20.91
N ASN A 324 6.95 -13.74 21.04
CA ASN A 324 7.81 -13.85 22.24
C ASN A 324 7.40 -12.94 23.42
N ARG A 325 6.32 -12.17 23.28
CA ARG A 325 5.90 -11.15 24.26
C ARG A 325 4.55 -11.44 24.91
N VAL A 326 3.84 -12.43 24.39
CA VAL A 326 2.48 -12.78 24.80
C VAL A 326 2.35 -14.28 25.04
N LYS A 327 1.31 -14.68 25.75
CA LYS A 327 1.01 -16.08 26.03
C LYS A 327 0.61 -16.84 24.78
N SER A 328 -0.17 -16.21 23.90
CA SER A 328 -0.52 -16.80 22.61
C SER A 328 -0.92 -15.75 21.57
N VAL A 329 -0.68 -16.10 20.29
CA VAL A 329 -1.16 -15.34 19.13
C VAL A 329 -2.09 -16.21 18.30
N ARG A 330 -3.29 -15.71 17.99
CA ARG A 330 -4.16 -16.31 16.97
C ARG A 330 -4.36 -15.34 15.82
N GLY A 331 -3.97 -15.77 14.62
CA GLY A 331 -4.10 -14.98 13.40
C GLY A 331 -5.12 -15.55 12.43
N MET A 332 -5.80 -14.67 11.68
CA MET A 332 -6.65 -15.07 10.58
C MET A 332 -6.51 -14.16 9.37
N ASP A 333 -6.67 -14.74 8.19
CA ASP A 333 -6.76 -14.05 6.91
C ASP A 333 -7.67 -14.83 5.95
N ILE A 334 -8.30 -14.14 5.02
CA ILE A 334 -9.19 -14.77 4.02
C ILE A 334 -8.43 -15.52 2.93
N ILE A 335 -7.11 -15.33 2.82
CA ILE A 335 -6.26 -15.92 1.78
C ILE A 335 -5.61 -17.20 2.32
N PRO A 336 -6.04 -18.40 1.88
CA PRO A 336 -5.51 -19.67 2.40
C PRO A 336 -4.00 -19.81 2.23
N GLU A 337 -3.44 -19.36 1.10
CA GLU A 337 -2.00 -19.45 0.83
C GLU A 337 -1.18 -18.58 1.80
N ALA A 338 -1.71 -17.41 2.19
CA ALA A 338 -1.05 -16.56 3.18
C ALA A 338 -1.04 -17.23 4.56
N ILE A 339 -2.08 -17.95 4.91
CA ILE A 339 -2.17 -18.73 6.16
C ILE A 339 -1.20 -19.92 6.15
N GLU A 340 -1.02 -20.59 5.02
CA GLU A 340 -0.01 -21.65 4.92
C GLU A 340 1.42 -21.07 5.05
N ASP A 341 1.70 -19.93 4.43
CA ASP A 341 2.95 -19.19 4.63
C ASP A 341 3.14 -18.80 6.12
N ALA A 342 2.09 -18.32 6.80
CA ALA A 342 2.14 -17.97 8.23
C ALA A 342 2.47 -19.18 9.12
N LYS A 343 1.83 -20.33 8.89
CA LYS A 343 2.11 -21.58 9.60
C LYS A 343 3.54 -22.08 9.36
N TYR A 344 3.98 -22.03 8.09
CA TYR A 344 5.35 -22.40 7.72
C TYR A 344 6.38 -21.51 8.43
N ASN A 345 6.17 -20.18 8.40
CA ASN A 345 7.03 -19.23 9.07
C ASN A 345 7.05 -19.41 10.59
N ALA A 346 5.90 -19.64 11.22
CA ALA A 346 5.81 -19.92 12.66
C ALA A 346 6.64 -21.14 13.05
N LYS A 347 6.49 -22.24 12.31
CA LYS A 347 7.27 -23.48 12.52
C LYS A 347 8.76 -23.25 12.31
N ARG A 348 9.15 -22.53 11.25
CA ARG A 348 10.55 -22.22 10.93
C ARG A 348 11.21 -21.40 12.04
N MET A 349 10.47 -20.46 12.66
CA MET A 349 10.95 -19.64 13.76
C MET A 349 10.81 -20.28 15.15
N GLY A 350 10.24 -21.48 15.25
CA GLY A 350 10.06 -22.21 16.50
C GLY A 350 8.97 -21.65 17.41
N PHE A 351 7.96 -20.94 16.88
CA PHE A 351 6.84 -20.44 17.65
C PHE A 351 5.78 -21.52 17.87
N GLU A 352 5.66 -22.01 19.09
CA GLU A 352 4.67 -23.02 19.49
C GLU A 352 3.35 -22.40 20.00
N ASN A 353 3.38 -21.11 20.37
CA ASN A 353 2.26 -20.38 20.92
C ASN A 353 1.42 -19.63 19.87
N THR A 354 1.58 -19.95 18.59
CA THR A 354 0.86 -19.30 17.48
C THR A 354 -0.12 -20.26 16.82
N HIS A 355 -1.26 -19.74 16.38
CA HIS A 355 -2.28 -20.48 15.64
C HIS A 355 -2.85 -19.62 14.52
N TYR A 356 -2.86 -20.16 13.30
CA TYR A 356 -3.32 -19.44 12.09
C TYR A 356 -4.43 -20.19 11.38
N GLU A 357 -5.47 -19.44 10.94
CA GLU A 357 -6.65 -20.02 10.32
C GLU A 357 -7.17 -19.15 9.16
N ALA A 358 -7.55 -19.82 8.04
CA ALA A 358 -8.13 -19.15 6.87
C ALA A 358 -9.62 -18.89 7.08
N GLY A 359 -10.05 -17.65 6.89
CA GLY A 359 -11.44 -17.22 7.00
C GLY A 359 -11.57 -15.77 7.42
N THR A 360 -12.81 -15.31 7.56
CA THR A 360 -13.10 -13.92 7.94
C THR A 360 -13.03 -13.73 9.46
N ALA A 361 -12.56 -12.55 9.88
CA ALA A 361 -12.43 -12.25 11.31
C ALA A 361 -13.79 -12.26 12.02
N GLU A 362 -14.86 -11.81 11.35
CA GLU A 362 -16.24 -11.81 11.87
C GLU A 362 -16.85 -13.20 12.07
N GLU A 363 -16.30 -14.24 11.45
CA GLU A 363 -16.72 -15.64 11.66
C GLU A 363 -15.81 -16.36 12.63
N ILE A 364 -14.52 -16.15 12.54
CA ILE A 364 -13.51 -16.87 13.33
C ILE A 364 -13.48 -16.38 14.78
N ILE A 365 -13.49 -15.07 15.03
CA ILE A 365 -13.42 -14.52 16.39
C ILE A 365 -14.56 -15.03 17.27
N PRO A 366 -15.87 -14.97 16.87
CA PRO A 366 -16.95 -15.51 17.67
C PRO A 366 -16.79 -17.00 18.00
N ARG A 367 -16.33 -17.80 17.02
CA ARG A 367 -16.11 -19.23 17.22
C ARG A 367 -15.00 -19.48 18.25
N TRP A 368 -13.86 -18.80 18.16
CA TRP A 368 -12.79 -18.93 19.15
C TRP A 368 -13.27 -18.56 20.56
N TYR A 369 -14.13 -17.53 20.70
CA TYR A 369 -14.72 -17.20 22.00
C TYR A 369 -15.69 -18.28 22.50
N GLN A 370 -16.44 -18.94 21.62
CA GLN A 370 -17.29 -20.09 21.99
C GLN A 370 -16.45 -21.30 22.43
N GLU A 371 -15.30 -21.52 21.81
CA GLU A 371 -14.31 -22.54 22.17
C GLU A 371 -13.54 -22.24 23.48
N GLY A 372 -13.78 -21.08 24.10
CA GLY A 372 -13.17 -20.69 25.35
C GLY A 372 -11.92 -19.81 25.23
N TYR A 373 -11.46 -19.48 24.02
CA TYR A 373 -10.36 -18.52 23.87
C TYR A 373 -10.82 -17.10 24.24
N ARG A 374 -10.04 -16.41 25.07
CA ARG A 374 -10.34 -15.06 25.52
C ARG A 374 -9.17 -14.16 25.21
N ALA A 375 -9.29 -13.38 24.14
CA ALA A 375 -8.29 -12.39 23.81
C ALA A 375 -8.51 -11.11 24.62
N ASN A 376 -7.46 -10.60 25.21
CA ASN A 376 -7.43 -9.30 25.86
C ASN A 376 -6.69 -8.24 25.02
N ALA A 377 -6.01 -8.65 23.95
CA ALA A 377 -5.37 -7.78 22.98
C ALA A 377 -5.80 -8.13 21.55
N VAL A 378 -5.98 -7.12 20.71
CA VAL A 378 -6.28 -7.30 19.28
C VAL A 378 -5.52 -6.28 18.44
N ILE A 379 -4.94 -6.74 17.33
CA ILE A 379 -4.42 -5.89 16.29
C ILE A 379 -5.20 -6.13 14.98
N VAL A 380 -5.50 -5.05 14.28
CA VAL A 380 -6.18 -5.10 12.98
C VAL A 380 -5.42 -4.27 11.95
N ASP A 381 -5.18 -4.82 10.77
CA ASP A 381 -4.60 -4.14 9.59
C ASP A 381 -5.50 -4.37 8.36
N PRO A 382 -6.70 -3.75 8.33
CA PRO A 382 -7.68 -4.01 7.30
C PRO A 382 -7.29 -3.39 5.95
N PRO A 383 -7.89 -3.86 4.84
CA PRO A 383 -7.74 -3.25 3.53
C PRO A 383 -8.25 -1.79 3.51
N ARG A 384 -8.06 -1.08 2.40
CA ARG A 384 -8.45 0.34 2.21
C ARG A 384 -9.92 0.65 2.48
N THR A 385 -10.79 -0.34 2.48
CA THR A 385 -12.20 -0.22 2.80
C THR A 385 -12.47 -0.04 4.30
N GLY A 386 -11.46 -0.27 5.14
CA GLY A 386 -11.56 -0.27 6.59
C GLY A 386 -12.21 -1.55 7.12
N LEU A 387 -12.62 -1.51 8.38
CA LEU A 387 -13.36 -2.59 9.02
C LEU A 387 -14.79 -2.66 8.48
N GLY A 388 -15.27 -3.86 8.23
CA GLY A 388 -16.68 -4.09 7.92
C GLY A 388 -17.57 -3.92 9.17
N THR A 389 -18.83 -3.58 8.97
CA THR A 389 -19.80 -3.40 10.07
C THR A 389 -19.87 -4.61 11.01
N LYS A 390 -19.90 -5.82 10.44
CA LYS A 390 -19.94 -7.08 11.21
C LYS A 390 -18.72 -7.26 12.12
N LEU A 391 -17.50 -6.95 11.59
CA LEU A 391 -16.29 -7.04 12.42
C LEU A 391 -16.28 -5.98 13.53
N ILE A 392 -16.71 -4.76 13.24
CA ILE A 392 -16.86 -3.73 14.26
C ILE A 392 -17.82 -4.20 15.38
N GLU A 393 -18.98 -4.74 15.02
CA GLU A 393 -19.95 -5.31 15.97
C GLU A 393 -19.32 -6.43 16.82
N THR A 394 -18.56 -7.33 16.18
CA THR A 394 -17.81 -8.40 16.87
C THR A 394 -16.80 -7.83 17.86
N LEU A 395 -15.99 -6.85 17.43
CA LEU A 395 -15.00 -6.20 18.30
C LEU A 395 -15.65 -5.46 19.49
N LEU A 396 -16.81 -4.84 19.28
CA LEU A 396 -17.57 -4.17 20.36
C LEU A 396 -18.21 -5.18 21.31
N GLN A 397 -18.68 -6.32 20.82
CA GLN A 397 -19.30 -7.36 21.61
C GLN A 397 -18.30 -8.03 22.55
N TYR A 398 -17.14 -8.42 22.05
CA TYR A 398 -16.11 -9.10 22.86
C TYR A 398 -15.18 -8.14 23.59
N ALA A 399 -15.02 -6.95 23.07
CA ALA A 399 -14.33 -5.80 23.64
C ALA A 399 -13.00 -6.16 24.34
N PRO A 400 -11.97 -6.65 23.61
CA PRO A 400 -10.63 -6.80 24.16
C PRO A 400 -10.15 -5.54 24.88
N GLU A 401 -9.35 -5.66 25.92
CA GLU A 401 -8.92 -4.51 26.73
C GLU A 401 -8.03 -3.55 25.94
N LYS A 402 -7.19 -4.11 25.04
CA LYS A 402 -6.20 -3.39 24.23
C LYS A 402 -6.47 -3.63 22.75
N MET A 403 -6.47 -2.56 21.99
CA MET A 403 -6.64 -2.66 20.54
C MET A 403 -5.66 -1.72 19.81
N VAL A 404 -5.02 -2.24 18.77
CA VAL A 404 -4.28 -1.41 17.82
C VAL A 404 -4.94 -1.52 16.45
N TYR A 405 -5.19 -0.36 15.83
CA TYR A 405 -5.69 -0.27 14.47
C TYR A 405 -4.57 0.31 13.58
N VAL A 406 -3.98 -0.50 12.72
CA VAL A 406 -3.11 -0.08 11.62
C VAL A 406 -3.98 0.23 10.42
N SER A 407 -3.84 1.41 9.82
CA SER A 407 -4.71 1.85 8.74
C SER A 407 -3.95 2.45 7.58
N CYS A 408 -4.21 1.97 6.38
CA CYS A 408 -3.70 2.54 5.12
C CYS A 408 -4.64 3.60 4.48
N ASN A 409 -5.74 3.98 5.18
CA ASN A 409 -6.72 4.97 4.69
C ASN A 409 -7.36 5.75 5.85
N VAL A 410 -6.85 6.94 6.11
CA VAL A 410 -7.31 7.81 7.20
C VAL A 410 -8.82 8.15 7.15
N SER A 411 -9.44 8.11 5.97
CA SER A 411 -10.88 8.39 5.83
C SER A 411 -11.74 7.25 6.35
N THR A 412 -11.39 6.00 6.04
CA THR A 412 -12.09 4.82 6.58
C THR A 412 -11.77 4.61 8.05
N LEU A 413 -10.54 4.87 8.47
CA LEU A 413 -10.16 4.89 9.89
C LEU A 413 -11.06 5.83 10.69
N ALA A 414 -11.16 7.10 10.29
CA ALA A 414 -11.99 8.08 11.02
C ALA A 414 -13.48 7.69 11.05
N ARG A 415 -13.99 7.06 9.98
CA ARG A 415 -15.36 6.49 9.94
C ARG A 415 -15.52 5.36 10.96
N ASP A 416 -14.59 4.42 10.99
CA ASP A 416 -14.68 3.25 11.86
C ASP A 416 -14.53 3.64 13.33
N LEU A 417 -13.71 4.64 13.65
CA LEU A 417 -13.57 5.21 14.98
C LEU A 417 -14.89 5.74 15.56
N VAL A 418 -15.83 6.23 14.71
CA VAL A 418 -17.16 6.67 15.21
C VAL A 418 -17.90 5.55 15.96
N SER A 419 -17.73 4.31 15.52
CA SER A 419 -18.34 3.16 16.20
C SER A 419 -17.47 2.62 17.32
N LEU A 420 -16.15 2.50 17.09
CA LEU A 420 -15.21 1.95 18.08
C LEU A 420 -15.13 2.80 19.33
N THR A 421 -15.22 4.13 19.21
CA THR A 421 -15.13 5.02 20.38
C THR A 421 -16.34 4.99 21.31
N LYS A 422 -17.38 4.25 20.98
CA LYS A 422 -18.46 3.94 21.94
C LYS A 422 -17.98 3.07 23.11
N VAL A 423 -16.96 2.25 22.90
CA VAL A 423 -16.40 1.31 23.89
C VAL A 423 -14.94 1.62 24.21
N TYR A 424 -14.20 2.16 23.23
CA TYR A 424 -12.78 2.43 23.34
C TYR A 424 -12.48 3.92 23.46
N GLN A 425 -11.41 4.24 24.19
CA GLN A 425 -10.77 5.55 24.17
C GLN A 425 -9.57 5.51 23.22
N VAL A 426 -9.43 6.51 22.36
CA VAL A 426 -8.21 6.72 21.59
C VAL A 426 -7.19 7.42 22.47
N GLU A 427 -6.06 6.78 22.74
CA GLU A 427 -4.96 7.40 23.51
C GLU A 427 -4.10 8.28 22.61
N TYR A 428 -3.68 7.75 21.45
CA TYR A 428 -2.95 8.52 20.46
C TYR A 428 -3.08 7.93 19.07
N ILE A 429 -2.71 8.74 18.07
CA ILE A 429 -2.58 8.31 16.69
C ILE A 429 -1.21 8.73 16.18
N GLN A 430 -0.43 7.75 15.69
CA GLN A 430 0.86 7.95 15.07
C GLN A 430 0.78 7.63 13.58
N SER A 431 0.93 8.64 12.74
CA SER A 431 1.03 8.41 11.29
C SER A 431 2.47 8.14 10.86
N VAL A 432 2.62 7.30 9.82
CA VAL A 432 3.90 6.89 9.23
C VAL A 432 3.86 7.11 7.72
N ASP A 433 4.92 7.69 7.17
CA ASP A 433 5.06 7.90 5.73
C ASP A 433 5.58 6.66 5.02
N MET A 434 4.71 5.68 4.82
CA MET A 434 5.03 4.45 4.08
C MET A 434 5.34 4.70 2.60
N PHE A 435 4.83 5.81 2.03
CA PHE A 435 4.93 6.10 0.61
C PHE A 435 5.29 7.57 0.37
N PRO A 436 6.56 7.95 0.59
CA PRO A 436 7.07 9.28 0.24
C PRO A 436 6.67 9.72 -1.18
N HIS A 437 6.47 11.02 -1.36
CA HIS A 437 6.05 11.67 -2.61
C HIS A 437 4.63 11.33 -3.09
N THR A 438 3.90 10.47 -2.36
CA THR A 438 2.48 10.18 -2.62
C THR A 438 1.60 10.78 -1.53
N ALA A 439 0.32 10.97 -1.83
CA ALA A 439 -0.67 11.42 -0.85
C ALA A 439 -1.15 10.32 0.11
N ARG A 440 -0.55 9.14 0.07
CA ARG A 440 -0.91 8.02 0.95
C ARG A 440 -0.35 8.24 2.34
N THR A 441 -1.19 7.95 3.33
CA THR A 441 -0.85 8.08 4.76
C THR A 441 -1.27 6.81 5.46
N GLU A 442 -0.36 6.21 6.22
CA GLU A 442 -0.68 5.12 7.13
C GLU A 442 -0.62 5.60 8.57
N ALA A 443 -1.41 4.99 9.44
CA ALA A 443 -1.51 5.41 10.82
C ALA A 443 -1.71 4.22 11.74
N VAL A 444 -1.06 4.26 12.90
CA VAL A 444 -1.26 3.37 14.06
C VAL A 444 -2.10 4.11 15.07
N VAL A 445 -3.21 3.51 15.50
CA VAL A 445 -4.10 4.05 16.54
C VAL A 445 -4.05 3.14 17.75
N LYS A 446 -3.72 3.71 18.91
CA LYS A 446 -3.83 3.03 20.19
C LYS A 446 -5.23 3.26 20.76
N LEU A 447 -5.95 2.17 21.01
CA LEU A 447 -7.27 2.15 21.60
C LEU A 447 -7.24 1.32 22.90
N VAL A 448 -7.84 1.85 23.94
CA VAL A 448 -7.96 1.17 25.24
C VAL A 448 -9.44 1.15 25.62
N LYS A 449 -9.91 0.04 26.15
CA LYS A 449 -11.29 -0.10 26.62
C LYS A 449 -11.57 0.91 27.73
N LYS A 450 -12.73 1.60 27.65
CA LYS A 450 -13.19 2.57 28.66
C LYS A 450 -13.53 1.92 29.98
#